data_71a253a3a02cc312cd596c578281582f
#
_entry.id   71a253a3a02cc312cd596c578281582f
#
_cell.length_a   1.000
_cell.length_b   1.000
_cell.length_c   1.000
_cell.angle_alpha   90.00
_cell.angle_beta   90.00
_cell.angle_gamma   90.00
#
_symmetry.space_group_name_H-M   'P 1'
#
loop_
_entity.id
_entity.type
_entity.pdbx_description
1 polymer ?
#
loop_
_entity_poly.entity_id
_entity_poly.type
_entity_poly.pdbx_seq_one_letter_code
_entity_poly.pdbx_strand_id
1 'polypeptide(L)'
;ERDVVSYDFEKKVTEILALLENYKSLYFEQGIIPVLKDRDEVNLFNTFCGYIDFSSVYPRKLVKHEDPRGMFVETVKLGIGGQVSFSTTIPGITRGNHYHTRKIERFTVIRGKARIQLRKIDTDEVLNFYLDGKDPCYVDMPVWYTHNITNVGNEDLYTQFWINEWYDSSDGDTYFEPCDKNENYKLK
;
A
#
# COMPACT_ATOMS: atom_id res chain seq x y z
N GLU A 1 54.04 -1.94 15.00
CA GLU A 1 52.70 -2.18 15.57
C GLU A 1 51.70 -2.25 14.43
N ARG A 2 50.91 -3.33 14.35
CA ARG A 2 49.78 -3.40 13.43
C ARG A 2 48.58 -2.81 14.15
N ASP A 3 48.06 -1.68 13.68
CA ASP A 3 46.82 -1.13 14.15
C ASP A 3 45.71 -2.15 13.85
N VAL A 4 45.03 -2.62 14.91
CA VAL A 4 43.84 -3.47 14.74
C VAL A 4 42.69 -2.54 14.45
N VAL A 5 42.23 -2.54 13.19
CA VAL A 5 41.06 -1.81 12.79
C VAL A 5 39.82 -2.53 13.36
N SER A 6 39.03 -1.82 14.17
CA SER A 6 37.71 -2.33 14.58
C SER A 6 36.75 -2.34 13.41
N TYR A 7 35.93 -3.37 13.33
CA TYR A 7 34.90 -3.51 12.30
C TYR A 7 33.55 -3.78 12.96
N ASP A 8 32.49 -3.33 12.32
CA ASP A 8 31.12 -3.46 12.83
C ASP A 8 30.49 -4.80 12.42
N PHE A 9 30.88 -5.35 11.26
CA PHE A 9 30.39 -6.64 10.80
C PHE A 9 31.39 -7.36 9.87
N GLU A 10 31.18 -8.65 9.73
CA GLU A 10 31.96 -9.50 8.81
C GLU A 10 31.02 -10.30 7.89
N LYS A 11 31.23 -10.19 6.59
CA LYS A 11 30.51 -10.96 5.55
C LYS A 11 31.48 -11.40 4.46
N LYS A 12 31.23 -12.55 3.84
CA LYS A 12 31.97 -12.96 2.66
C LYS A 12 31.67 -12.02 1.50
N VAL A 13 32.63 -11.82 0.61
CA VAL A 13 32.46 -10.99 -0.60
C VAL A 13 31.28 -11.47 -1.44
N THR A 14 31.06 -12.80 -1.53
CA THR A 14 29.93 -13.40 -2.26
C THR A 14 28.59 -13.06 -1.63
N GLU A 15 28.50 -12.93 -0.30
CA GLU A 15 27.27 -12.54 0.40
C GLU A 15 26.97 -11.04 0.17
N ILE A 16 28.01 -10.19 0.22
CA ILE A 16 27.87 -8.76 -0.10
C ILE A 16 27.43 -8.58 -1.56
N LEU A 17 28.03 -9.32 -2.50
CA LEU A 17 27.64 -9.28 -3.91
C LEU A 17 26.17 -9.65 -4.10
N ALA A 18 25.72 -10.74 -3.49
CA ALA A 18 24.32 -11.17 -3.56
C ALA A 18 23.35 -10.11 -3.01
N LEU A 19 23.71 -9.43 -1.91
CA LEU A 19 22.90 -8.32 -1.37
C LEU A 19 22.84 -7.14 -2.34
N LEU A 20 23.97 -6.74 -2.93
CA LEU A 20 24.02 -5.63 -3.90
C LEU A 20 23.24 -5.96 -5.18
N GLU A 21 23.32 -7.17 -5.69
CA GLU A 21 22.52 -7.65 -6.82
C GLU A 21 21.01 -7.62 -6.49
N ASN A 22 20.63 -8.03 -5.29
CA ASN A 22 19.26 -7.95 -4.81
C ASN A 22 18.77 -6.49 -4.69
N TYR A 23 19.59 -5.58 -4.15
CA TYR A 23 19.26 -4.14 -4.08
C TYR A 23 19.12 -3.53 -5.48
N LYS A 24 20.02 -3.90 -6.40
CA LYS A 24 19.92 -3.45 -7.79
C LYS A 24 18.59 -3.91 -8.41
N SER A 25 18.28 -5.18 -8.31
CA SER A 25 17.07 -5.76 -8.92
C SER A 25 15.80 -5.21 -8.29
N LEU A 26 15.68 -5.20 -6.97
CA LEU A 26 14.44 -4.77 -6.30
C LEU A 26 14.31 -3.24 -6.31
N TYR A 27 15.29 -2.54 -5.75
CA TYR A 27 15.16 -1.09 -5.53
C TYR A 27 15.43 -0.29 -6.80
N PHE A 28 16.57 -0.55 -7.45
CA PHE A 28 16.97 0.25 -8.61
C PHE A 28 16.16 -0.07 -9.87
N GLU A 29 15.86 -1.34 -10.16
CA GLU A 29 15.14 -1.71 -11.39
C GLU A 29 13.62 -1.68 -11.19
N GLN A 30 13.10 -2.22 -10.08
CA GLN A 30 11.66 -2.42 -9.85
C GLN A 30 11.03 -1.36 -8.94
N GLY A 31 11.80 -0.56 -8.21
CA GLY A 31 11.28 0.42 -7.26
C GLY A 31 10.69 -0.19 -5.99
N ILE A 32 11.11 -1.41 -5.65
CA ILE A 32 10.67 -2.15 -4.46
C ILE A 32 11.68 -1.93 -3.35
N ILE A 33 11.23 -1.53 -2.16
CA ILE A 33 12.10 -1.40 -0.99
C ILE A 33 12.44 -2.80 -0.48
N PRO A 34 13.73 -3.20 -0.46
CA PRO A 34 14.13 -4.55 -0.05
C PRO A 34 13.89 -4.79 1.44
N VAL A 35 13.85 -6.06 1.83
CA VAL A 35 13.90 -6.45 3.24
C VAL A 35 15.30 -6.21 3.75
N LEU A 36 15.44 -5.41 4.80
CA LEU A 36 16.68 -5.15 5.50
C LEU A 36 16.59 -5.79 6.89
N LYS A 37 17.34 -6.86 7.11
CA LYS A 37 17.16 -7.74 8.27
C LYS A 37 17.78 -7.19 9.56
N ASP A 38 18.84 -6.43 9.41
CA ASP A 38 19.64 -5.91 10.51
C ASP A 38 20.25 -4.55 10.16
N ARG A 39 20.96 -3.95 11.13
CA ARG A 39 21.61 -2.66 10.98
C ARG A 39 22.67 -2.65 9.90
N ASP A 40 23.36 -3.76 9.69
CA ASP A 40 24.45 -3.87 8.73
C ASP A 40 23.89 -3.87 7.30
N GLU A 41 22.79 -4.58 7.06
CA GLU A 41 22.09 -4.53 5.77
C GLU A 41 21.50 -3.12 5.52
N VAL A 42 20.97 -2.43 6.55
CA VAL A 42 20.55 -1.03 6.44
C VAL A 42 21.71 -0.13 6.04
N ASN A 43 22.87 -0.27 6.70
CA ASN A 43 24.07 0.54 6.39
C ASN A 43 24.59 0.26 4.98
N LEU A 44 24.63 -1.02 4.58
CA LEU A 44 25.05 -1.41 3.22
C LEU A 44 24.07 -0.87 2.17
N PHE A 45 22.76 -0.95 2.42
CA PHE A 45 21.74 -0.41 1.52
C PHE A 45 21.84 1.12 1.40
N ASN A 46 22.02 1.83 2.50
CA ASN A 46 22.22 3.28 2.50
C ASN A 46 23.48 3.66 1.69
N THR A 47 24.55 2.88 1.84
CA THR A 47 25.78 3.06 1.04
C THR A 47 25.49 2.82 -0.43
N PHE A 48 24.81 1.72 -0.78
CA PHE A 48 24.40 1.44 -2.16
C PHE A 48 23.59 2.61 -2.75
N CYS A 49 22.60 3.14 -2.01
CA CYS A 49 21.83 4.30 -2.45
C CYS A 49 22.70 5.53 -2.68
N GLY A 50 23.74 5.76 -1.87
CA GLY A 50 24.66 6.88 -2.01
C GLY A 50 25.51 6.86 -3.30
N TYR A 51 25.61 5.71 -3.97
CA TYR A 51 26.30 5.57 -5.26
C TYR A 51 25.38 5.64 -6.49
N ILE A 52 24.08 5.84 -6.29
CA ILE A 52 23.14 6.02 -7.41
C ILE A 52 23.35 7.41 -8.02
N ASP A 53 23.44 7.49 -9.34
CA ASP A 53 23.34 8.77 -10.03
C ASP A 53 21.87 9.24 -10.06
N PHE A 54 21.51 10.06 -9.07
CA PHE A 54 20.15 10.58 -8.90
C PHE A 54 19.67 11.37 -10.12
N SER A 55 20.54 12.07 -10.82
CA SER A 55 20.17 12.90 -11.97
C SER A 55 19.69 12.07 -13.16
N SER A 56 20.21 10.86 -13.30
CA SER A 56 19.82 9.94 -14.39
C SER A 56 18.61 9.07 -14.04
N VAL A 57 18.27 8.94 -12.75
CA VAL A 57 17.24 7.99 -12.26
C VAL A 57 15.94 8.68 -11.86
N TYR A 58 16.01 9.89 -11.34
CA TYR A 58 14.85 10.60 -10.80
C TYR A 58 14.48 11.86 -11.61
N PRO A 59 13.19 12.26 -11.63
CA PRO A 59 12.06 11.63 -10.95
C PRO A 59 11.56 10.36 -11.66
N ARG A 60 11.18 9.33 -10.88
CA ARG A 60 10.51 8.14 -11.40
C ARG A 60 9.00 8.37 -11.49
N LYS A 61 8.42 8.09 -12.65
CA LYS A 61 6.98 8.17 -12.86
C LYS A 61 6.29 6.95 -12.27
N LEU A 62 5.21 7.19 -11.52
CA LEU A 62 4.32 6.14 -11.05
C LEU A 62 3.29 5.78 -12.11
N VAL A 63 2.85 4.53 -12.11
CA VAL A 63 1.79 4.06 -13.01
C VAL A 63 0.44 4.50 -12.45
N LYS A 64 -0.35 5.19 -13.27
CA LYS A 64 -1.71 5.57 -12.95
C LYS A 64 -2.68 4.56 -13.56
N HIS A 65 -3.62 4.10 -12.77
CA HIS A 65 -4.76 3.30 -13.20
C HIS A 65 -6.01 4.18 -13.09
N GLU A 66 -6.49 4.67 -14.22
CA GLU A 66 -7.61 5.63 -14.30
C GLU A 66 -8.87 4.94 -14.82
N ASP A 67 -10.03 5.25 -14.22
CA ASP A 67 -11.36 4.82 -14.64
C ASP A 67 -12.40 5.92 -14.31
N PRO A 68 -13.69 5.77 -14.69
CA PRO A 68 -14.71 6.79 -14.41
C PRO A 68 -14.94 7.11 -12.91
N ARG A 69 -14.43 6.30 -11.98
CA ARG A 69 -14.54 6.52 -10.53
C ARG A 69 -13.44 7.43 -10.00
N GLY A 70 -12.30 7.54 -10.74
CA GLY A 70 -11.12 8.29 -10.38
C GLY A 70 -9.83 7.54 -10.70
N MET A 71 -8.79 7.74 -9.90
CA MET A 71 -7.44 7.23 -10.14
C MET A 71 -6.99 6.33 -8.97
N PHE A 72 -6.20 5.30 -9.28
CA PHE A 72 -5.47 4.48 -8.31
C PHE A 72 -3.97 4.46 -8.68
N VAL A 73 -3.11 4.62 -7.69
CA VAL A 73 -1.65 4.64 -7.88
C VAL A 73 -0.97 3.89 -6.75
N GLU A 74 -0.19 2.87 -7.10
CA GLU A 74 0.73 2.22 -6.17
C GLU A 74 1.94 3.12 -5.94
N THR A 75 2.21 3.52 -4.69
CA THR A 75 3.27 4.46 -4.37
C THR A 75 4.51 3.81 -3.78
N VAL A 76 4.32 2.83 -2.90
CA VAL A 76 5.40 2.11 -2.23
C VAL A 76 5.10 0.62 -2.20
N LYS A 77 6.06 -0.17 -2.68
CA LYS A 77 6.09 -1.63 -2.54
C LYS A 77 7.23 -2.00 -1.60
N LEU A 78 6.91 -2.77 -0.57
CA LEU A 78 7.86 -3.18 0.46
C LEU A 78 8.19 -4.67 0.29
N GLY A 79 9.43 -5.05 0.44
CA GLY A 79 9.84 -6.45 0.46
C GLY A 79 9.23 -7.23 1.63
N ILE A 80 8.91 -6.51 2.71
CA ILE A 80 8.11 -7.02 3.83
C ILE A 80 7.10 -5.93 4.22
N GLY A 81 5.86 -6.33 4.59
CA GLY A 81 4.82 -5.40 5.05
C GLY A 81 3.91 -4.87 3.94
N GLY A 82 3.97 -5.45 2.72
CA GLY A 82 3.00 -5.22 1.67
C GLY A 82 3.25 -3.99 0.79
N GLN A 83 2.19 -3.27 0.46
CA GLN A 83 2.27 -2.07 -0.39
C GLN A 83 1.43 -0.92 0.14
N VAL A 84 1.82 0.28 -0.24
CA VAL A 84 1.06 1.52 -0.04
C VAL A 84 0.63 2.06 -1.40
N SER A 85 -0.63 2.47 -1.48
CA SER A 85 -1.25 3.01 -2.69
C SER A 85 -2.11 4.21 -2.33
N PHE A 86 -2.52 5.00 -3.30
CA PHE A 86 -3.59 5.97 -3.10
C PHE A 86 -4.61 5.91 -4.24
N SER A 87 -5.82 6.36 -3.96
CA SER A 87 -6.84 6.56 -4.98
C SER A 87 -7.51 7.92 -4.84
N THR A 88 -8.06 8.39 -5.96
CA THR A 88 -9.08 9.43 -5.96
C THR A 88 -10.45 8.81 -6.21
N THR A 89 -11.48 9.40 -5.62
CA THR A 89 -12.87 9.01 -5.86
C THR A 89 -13.72 10.27 -6.01
N ILE A 90 -14.41 10.41 -7.14
CA ILE A 90 -15.26 11.58 -7.40
C ILE A 90 -16.48 11.58 -6.46
N PRO A 91 -17.12 12.76 -6.24
CA PRO A 91 -18.28 12.89 -5.35
C PRO A 91 -19.40 11.90 -5.65
N GLY A 92 -19.99 11.32 -4.60
CA GLY A 92 -21.13 10.40 -4.68
C GLY A 92 -20.78 8.96 -5.08
N ILE A 93 -19.53 8.68 -5.41
CA ILE A 93 -19.11 7.32 -5.85
C ILE A 93 -18.64 6.48 -4.67
N THR A 94 -19.01 5.20 -4.73
CA THR A 94 -18.59 4.15 -3.80
C THR A 94 -17.60 3.21 -4.48
N ARG A 95 -16.52 2.84 -3.78
CA ARG A 95 -15.57 1.79 -4.12
C ARG A 95 -15.62 0.70 -3.07
N GLY A 96 -15.27 -0.55 -3.44
CA GLY A 96 -15.26 -1.69 -2.52
C GLY A 96 -16.48 -2.58 -2.73
N ASN A 97 -17.23 -2.89 -1.66
CA ASN A 97 -18.24 -3.93 -1.61
C ASN A 97 -17.63 -5.32 -1.85
N HIS A 98 -16.55 -5.58 -1.12
CA HIS A 98 -15.86 -6.86 -1.15
C HIS A 98 -15.25 -7.16 0.21
N TYR A 99 -14.90 -8.42 0.42
CA TYR A 99 -14.12 -8.86 1.57
C TYR A 99 -12.87 -9.64 1.13
N HIS A 100 -11.99 -9.83 2.08
CA HIS A 100 -10.74 -10.60 1.93
C HIS A 100 -10.71 -11.75 2.93
N THR A 101 -9.96 -12.79 2.60
CA THR A 101 -9.77 -13.95 3.48
C THR A 101 -8.39 -13.96 4.16
N ARG A 102 -7.40 -13.24 3.59
CA ARG A 102 -6.03 -13.12 4.10
C ARG A 102 -5.47 -11.70 4.10
N LYS A 103 -6.01 -10.81 3.28
CA LYS A 103 -5.58 -9.41 3.22
C LYS A 103 -6.19 -8.59 4.35
N ILE A 104 -5.36 -7.81 5.00
CA ILE A 104 -5.77 -6.73 5.90
C ILE A 104 -5.44 -5.43 5.20
N GLU A 105 -6.37 -4.50 5.21
CA GLU A 105 -6.18 -3.19 4.61
C GLU A 105 -6.33 -2.08 5.66
N ARG A 106 -5.64 -0.97 5.45
CA ARG A 106 -5.84 0.27 6.20
C ARG A 106 -6.20 1.38 5.24
N PHE A 107 -7.33 2.04 5.47
CA PHE A 107 -7.76 3.19 4.70
C PHE A 107 -7.58 4.46 5.52
N THR A 108 -6.80 5.40 4.98
CA THR A 108 -6.57 6.71 5.59
C THR A 108 -7.12 7.78 4.64
N VAL A 109 -8.07 8.58 5.09
CA VAL A 109 -8.56 9.72 4.31
C VAL A 109 -7.63 10.90 4.54
N ILE A 110 -7.02 11.39 3.46
CA ILE A 110 -6.06 12.51 3.50
C ILE A 110 -6.62 13.81 2.94
N ARG A 111 -7.72 13.76 2.16
CA ARG A 111 -8.48 14.92 1.69
C ARG A 111 -9.89 14.50 1.30
N GLY A 112 -10.85 15.39 1.54
CA GLY A 112 -12.28 15.16 1.27
C GLY A 112 -12.99 14.51 2.45
N LYS A 113 -14.22 14.06 2.22
CA LYS A 113 -15.07 13.42 3.24
C LYS A 113 -15.52 12.05 2.79
N ALA A 114 -15.35 11.06 3.64
CA ALA A 114 -15.70 9.68 3.36
C ALA A 114 -16.68 9.12 4.37
N ARG A 115 -17.53 8.19 3.91
CA ARG A 115 -18.18 7.19 4.74
C ARG A 115 -17.54 5.85 4.41
N ILE A 116 -16.99 5.19 5.42
CA ILE A 116 -16.53 3.80 5.32
C ILE A 116 -17.57 2.91 6.02
N GLN A 117 -17.96 1.84 5.36
CA GLN A 117 -18.84 0.82 5.91
C GLN A 117 -18.09 -0.48 6.08
N LEU A 118 -18.32 -1.14 7.21
CA LEU A 118 -17.85 -2.50 7.49
C LEU A 118 -19.03 -3.37 7.91
N ARG A 119 -19.10 -4.58 7.42
CA ARG A 119 -20.03 -5.61 7.89
C ARG A 119 -19.32 -6.95 7.93
N LYS A 120 -19.35 -7.63 9.07
CA LYS A 120 -18.86 -9.01 9.14
C LYS A 120 -19.72 -9.88 8.24
N ILE A 121 -19.11 -10.74 7.41
CA ILE A 121 -19.88 -11.68 6.57
C ILE A 121 -20.77 -12.56 7.47
N ASP A 122 -21.87 -13.03 6.94
CA ASP A 122 -22.88 -13.81 7.65
C ASP A 122 -23.60 -13.06 8.78
N THR A 123 -23.46 -11.72 8.86
CA THR A 123 -24.23 -10.85 9.76
C THR A 123 -24.94 -9.74 8.98
N ASP A 124 -25.84 -9.02 9.65
CA ASP A 124 -26.57 -7.88 9.06
C ASP A 124 -26.17 -6.52 9.65
N GLU A 125 -25.34 -6.51 10.71
CA GLU A 125 -24.90 -5.28 11.35
C GLU A 125 -23.88 -4.54 10.50
N VAL A 126 -24.22 -3.33 10.07
CA VAL A 126 -23.33 -2.44 9.27
C VAL A 126 -22.79 -1.33 10.17
N LEU A 127 -21.48 -1.35 10.37
CA LEU A 127 -20.76 -0.28 11.05
C LEU A 127 -20.46 0.86 10.04
N ASN A 128 -20.69 2.10 10.45
CA ASN A 128 -20.45 3.28 9.63
C ASN A 128 -19.44 4.19 10.31
N PHE A 129 -18.39 4.56 9.57
CA PHE A 129 -17.34 5.47 10.01
C PHE A 129 -17.30 6.67 9.07
N TYR A 130 -17.37 7.90 9.62
CA TYR A 130 -17.28 9.14 8.85
C TYR A 130 -15.91 9.77 9.11
N LEU A 131 -15.15 10.00 8.04
CA LEU A 131 -13.81 10.53 8.08
C LEU A 131 -13.74 11.85 7.31
N ASP A 132 -12.93 12.79 7.82
CA ASP A 132 -12.64 14.07 7.15
C ASP A 132 -11.11 14.23 7.06
N GLY A 133 -10.59 14.46 5.85
CA GLY A 133 -9.15 14.64 5.62
C GLY A 133 -8.56 15.88 6.33
N LYS A 134 -9.40 16.77 6.89
CA LYS A 134 -8.94 17.88 7.74
C LYS A 134 -8.50 17.42 9.13
N ASP A 135 -9.03 16.28 9.58
CA ASP A 135 -8.65 15.60 10.82
C ASP A 135 -8.31 14.13 10.49
N PRO A 136 -7.12 13.88 9.91
CA PRO A 136 -6.78 12.60 9.31
C PRO A 136 -6.85 11.45 10.31
N CYS A 137 -7.64 10.45 9.98
CA CYS A 137 -7.79 9.22 10.74
C CYS A 137 -7.92 8.03 9.78
N TYR A 138 -7.85 6.83 10.32
CA TYR A 138 -7.90 5.61 9.53
C TYR A 138 -8.91 4.60 10.08
N VAL A 139 -9.29 3.66 9.20
CA VAL A 139 -10.03 2.45 9.56
C VAL A 139 -9.30 1.26 8.99
N ASP A 140 -9.14 0.21 9.81
CA ASP A 140 -8.60 -1.07 9.37
C ASP A 140 -9.73 -2.00 8.92
N MET A 141 -9.51 -2.69 7.81
CA MET A 141 -10.43 -3.66 7.21
C MET A 141 -9.92 -5.07 7.56
N PRO A 142 -10.49 -5.73 8.57
CA PRO A 142 -10.07 -7.09 8.93
C PRO A 142 -10.58 -8.11 7.90
N VAL A 143 -9.95 -9.27 7.87
CA VAL A 143 -10.42 -10.41 7.09
C VAL A 143 -11.86 -10.78 7.47
N TRP A 144 -12.63 -11.28 6.50
CA TRP A 144 -14.03 -11.68 6.69
C TRP A 144 -14.97 -10.52 7.01
N TYR A 145 -14.56 -9.26 6.73
CA TYR A 145 -15.44 -8.10 6.75
C TYR A 145 -15.57 -7.53 5.34
N THR A 146 -16.79 -7.52 4.82
CA THR A 146 -17.06 -6.72 3.62
C THR A 146 -16.96 -5.25 3.96
N HIS A 147 -16.40 -4.49 3.06
CA HIS A 147 -16.16 -3.06 3.26
C HIS A 147 -16.34 -2.27 1.98
N ASN A 148 -16.66 -1.01 2.16
CA ASN A 148 -16.67 -0.02 1.09
C ASN A 148 -16.28 1.36 1.62
N ILE A 149 -15.94 2.26 0.69
CA ILE A 149 -15.71 3.66 0.95
C ILE A 149 -16.50 4.49 -0.05
N THR A 150 -17.29 5.44 0.45
CA THR A 150 -18.09 6.36 -0.35
C THR A 150 -17.57 7.78 -0.17
N ASN A 151 -17.37 8.52 -1.26
CA ASN A 151 -17.15 9.95 -1.19
C ASN A 151 -18.48 10.65 -0.88
N VAL A 152 -18.62 11.16 0.34
CA VAL A 152 -19.82 11.89 0.81
C VAL A 152 -19.60 13.40 0.81
N GLY A 153 -18.46 13.87 0.28
CA GLY A 153 -18.14 15.29 0.09
C GLY A 153 -18.55 15.80 -1.29
N ASN A 154 -18.13 17.02 -1.58
CA ASN A 154 -18.38 17.73 -2.85
C ASN A 154 -17.12 18.00 -3.67
N GLU A 155 -15.98 17.45 -3.22
CA GLU A 155 -14.69 17.48 -3.91
C GLU A 155 -14.16 16.05 -4.04
N ASP A 156 -13.08 15.84 -4.82
CA ASP A 156 -12.44 14.55 -4.93
C ASP A 156 -11.93 14.08 -3.57
N LEU A 157 -12.27 12.83 -3.24
CA LEU A 157 -11.78 12.13 -2.06
C LEU A 157 -10.41 11.52 -2.37
N TYR A 158 -9.41 11.81 -1.55
CA TYR A 158 -8.09 11.18 -1.61
C TYR A 158 -7.95 10.21 -0.44
N THR A 159 -7.78 8.94 -0.77
CA THR A 159 -7.60 7.86 0.21
C THR A 159 -6.26 7.17 -0.02
N GLN A 160 -5.47 7.08 1.04
CA GLN A 160 -4.27 6.25 1.08
C GLN A 160 -4.64 4.87 1.60
N PHE A 161 -4.11 3.84 0.97
CA PHE A 161 -4.29 2.44 1.34
C PHE A 161 -2.95 1.83 1.72
N TRP A 162 -2.99 1.00 2.74
CA TRP A 162 -1.94 0.00 2.99
C TRP A 162 -2.59 -1.37 2.96
N ILE A 163 -1.92 -2.34 2.34
CA ILE A 163 -2.29 -3.77 2.38
C ILE A 163 -1.06 -4.58 2.79
N ASN A 164 -1.27 -5.65 3.53
CA ASN A 164 -0.19 -6.47 4.10
C ASN A 164 0.52 -7.39 3.09
N GLU A 165 0.05 -7.45 1.85
CA GLU A 165 0.70 -8.16 0.73
C GLU A 165 0.64 -7.32 -0.55
N TRP A 166 1.40 -7.70 -1.58
CA TRP A 166 1.29 -7.06 -2.87
C TRP A 166 0.01 -7.49 -3.59
N TYR A 167 -0.57 -6.57 -4.34
CA TYR A 167 -1.67 -6.92 -5.22
C TYR A 167 -1.15 -7.82 -6.35
N ASP A 168 -1.76 -8.98 -6.47
CA ASP A 168 -1.56 -9.92 -7.58
C ASP A 168 -2.91 -10.13 -8.29
N SER A 169 -2.97 -9.76 -9.57
CA SER A 169 -4.19 -9.91 -10.37
C SER A 169 -4.57 -11.38 -10.63
N SER A 170 -3.60 -12.32 -10.51
CA SER A 170 -3.84 -13.76 -10.66
C SER A 170 -4.34 -14.42 -9.38
N ASP A 171 -4.12 -13.78 -8.21
CA ASP A 171 -4.55 -14.24 -6.89
C ASP A 171 -5.05 -13.05 -6.04
N GLY A 172 -6.10 -12.41 -6.52
CA GLY A 172 -6.60 -11.14 -6.00
C GLY A 172 -7.19 -11.19 -4.59
N ASP A 173 -7.50 -12.36 -4.01
CA ASP A 173 -8.15 -12.53 -2.69
C ASP A 173 -9.24 -11.48 -2.45
N THR A 174 -10.12 -11.26 -3.43
CA THR A 174 -11.16 -10.23 -3.38
C THR A 174 -12.49 -10.83 -3.82
N TYR A 175 -13.44 -10.87 -2.89
CA TYR A 175 -14.74 -11.49 -3.08
C TYR A 175 -15.84 -10.45 -2.95
N PHE A 176 -16.61 -10.26 -4.01
CA PHE A 176 -17.70 -9.29 -4.03
C PHE A 176 -18.78 -9.66 -3.02
N GLU A 177 -19.10 -8.73 -2.13
CA GLU A 177 -20.19 -8.85 -1.14
C GLU A 177 -20.61 -7.43 -0.71
N PRO A 178 -21.84 -6.97 -0.97
CA PRO A 178 -22.31 -5.65 -0.55
C PRO A 178 -22.28 -5.46 0.97
N CYS A 179 -21.85 -4.28 1.43
CA CYS A 179 -21.95 -3.93 2.86
C CYS A 179 -23.39 -3.80 3.30
N ASP A 180 -24.22 -3.10 2.52
CA ASP A 180 -25.68 -3.04 2.73
C ASP A 180 -26.36 -3.95 1.72
N LYS A 181 -26.99 -5.04 2.21
CA LYS A 181 -27.70 -6.01 1.36
C LYS A 181 -28.96 -5.44 0.71
N ASN A 182 -29.44 -4.29 1.20
CA ASN A 182 -30.65 -3.62 0.69
C ASN A 182 -30.30 -2.54 -0.36
N GLU A 183 -29.04 -2.14 -0.47
CA GLU A 183 -28.60 -1.17 -1.49
C GLU A 183 -28.52 -1.85 -2.87
N ASN A 184 -29.32 -1.37 -3.82
CA ASN A 184 -29.28 -1.86 -5.21
C ASN A 184 -28.00 -1.37 -5.90
N TYR A 185 -26.91 -2.12 -5.79
CA TYR A 185 -25.70 -1.87 -6.53
C TYR A 185 -25.89 -2.25 -8.00
N LYS A 186 -26.03 -1.28 -8.88
CA LYS A 186 -25.91 -1.53 -10.32
C LYS A 186 -24.45 -1.82 -10.59
N LEU A 187 -24.10 -3.08 -10.83
CA LEU A 187 -22.84 -3.45 -11.44
C LEU A 187 -22.75 -2.70 -12.78
N LYS A 188 -21.84 -1.73 -12.86
CA LYS A 188 -21.47 -1.04 -14.08
C LYS A 188 -20.21 -1.62 -14.67
#